data_69d5df88a3949c33417d28e33374ad3e
#
_entry.id   69d5df88a3949c33417d28e33374ad3e
#
_cell.length_a   1.000
_cell.length_b   1.000
_cell.length_c   1.000
_cell.angle_alpha   90.00
_cell.angle_beta   90.00
_cell.angle_gamma   90.00
#
_symmetry.space_group_name_H-M   'P 1'
#
loop_
_entity.id
_entity.type
_entity.pdbx_description
1 polymer ?
#
loop_
_entity_poly.entity_id
_entity_poly.type
_entity_poly.pdbx_seq_one_letter_code
_entity_poly.pdbx_strand_id
1 'polypeptide(L)'
;TISLTTGYEYTKNFDEPNNPVTGYPQDDDENLFNIGVSIDLPVYSGGRVTSEGKQAQYQYVAASQDLESTYRDVEKNIRAINNNIRSAIGSIKAYEQSLVSAKSALEATEQGFMVGTRTMVDVLDSTQNVYQAQKNLSDARYQYILSRVQLKQATGSLSEQDIFDVDAGLTRIY
;
A
#
# COMPACT_ATOMS: atom_id res chain seq x y z
N THR A 1 -15.10 6.19 38.90
CA THR A 1 -13.72 6.73 38.95
C THR A 1 -13.36 7.06 40.39
N ILE A 2 -12.14 6.73 40.79
CA ILE A 2 -11.58 7.12 42.07
C ILE A 2 -10.46 8.11 41.78
N SER A 3 -10.53 9.31 42.33
CA SER A 3 -9.48 10.32 42.20
C SER A 3 -9.03 10.84 43.56
N LEU A 4 -7.73 11.03 43.71
CA LEU A 4 -7.10 11.67 44.86
C LEU A 4 -6.61 13.05 44.41
N THR A 5 -7.07 14.07 45.10
CA THR A 5 -6.66 15.46 44.87
C THR A 5 -5.88 15.95 46.11
N THR A 6 -4.71 16.52 45.89
CA THR A 6 -3.93 17.18 46.91
C THR A 6 -3.64 18.59 46.45
N GLY A 7 -3.86 19.56 47.31
CA GLY A 7 -3.56 20.97 47.04
C GLY A 7 -2.87 21.60 48.26
N TYR A 8 -1.87 22.42 47.97
CA TYR A 8 -1.23 23.31 48.96
C TYR A 8 -1.31 24.74 48.38
N GLU A 9 -1.95 25.60 49.13
CA GLU A 9 -2.08 27.01 48.79
C GLU A 9 -1.42 27.84 49.90
N TYR A 10 -0.51 28.71 49.51
CA TYR A 10 0.13 29.69 50.36
C TYR A 10 -0.24 31.08 49.89
N THR A 11 -1.00 31.82 50.71
CA THR A 11 -1.39 33.19 50.43
C THR A 11 -0.66 34.13 51.35
N LYS A 12 0.15 35.02 50.79
CA LYS A 12 0.84 36.07 51.53
C LYS A 12 0.20 37.43 51.18
N ASN A 13 -0.43 38.03 52.15
CA ASN A 13 -1.03 39.37 52.01
C ASN A 13 0.04 40.43 52.27
N PHE A 14 0.42 41.20 51.28
CA PHE A 14 1.43 42.24 51.36
C PHE A 14 0.84 43.65 51.68
N ASP A 15 -0.48 43.82 51.69
CA ASP A 15 -1.15 45.12 51.73
C ASP A 15 -2.08 45.30 52.95
N GLU A 16 -1.85 44.61 54.07
CA GLU A 16 -2.69 44.84 55.25
C GLU A 16 -2.28 46.13 55.97
N PRO A 17 -3.19 47.09 56.19
CA PRO A 17 -2.91 48.22 57.04
C PRO A 17 -2.72 47.77 58.53
N ASN A 18 -1.83 48.41 59.22
CA ASN A 18 -1.56 48.13 60.65
C ASN A 18 -2.88 48.02 61.40
N ASN A 19 -3.01 47.01 62.25
CA ASN A 19 -4.19 46.84 63.07
C ASN A 19 -4.47 48.15 63.87
N PRO A 20 -5.64 48.79 63.69
CA PRO A 20 -5.90 50.08 64.31
C PRO A 20 -5.97 50.02 65.83
N VAL A 21 -6.07 48.82 66.39
CA VAL A 21 -6.19 48.66 67.87
C VAL A 21 -4.83 48.42 68.50
N THR A 22 -3.90 47.74 67.87
CA THR A 22 -2.59 47.36 68.47
C THR A 22 -1.41 48.04 67.81
N GLY A 23 -1.55 48.65 66.64
CA GLY A 23 -0.48 49.31 65.87
C GLY A 23 0.62 48.39 65.35
N TYR A 24 0.45 47.07 65.47
CA TYR A 24 1.38 46.06 64.95
C TYR A 24 0.90 45.50 63.63
N PRO A 25 1.82 45.16 62.69
CA PRO A 25 1.46 44.44 61.47
C PRO A 25 0.83 43.09 61.84
N GLN A 26 -0.33 42.79 61.30
CA GLN A 26 -0.93 41.49 61.42
C GLN A 26 -0.36 40.64 60.23
N ASP A 27 0.38 39.62 60.60
CA ASP A 27 0.97 38.70 59.67
C ASP A 27 -0.06 37.57 59.44
N ASP A 28 -0.98 37.80 58.50
CA ASP A 28 -1.99 36.82 58.08
C ASP A 28 -1.46 35.97 56.93
N ASP A 29 -0.38 35.24 57.16
CA ASP A 29 0.08 34.20 56.22
C ASP A 29 -0.82 32.97 56.39
N GLU A 30 -1.69 32.72 55.39
CA GLU A 30 -2.56 31.54 55.39
C GLU A 30 -1.93 30.40 54.59
N ASN A 31 -1.73 29.30 55.27
CA ASN A 31 -1.30 28.04 54.65
C ASN A 31 -2.49 27.09 54.65
N LEU A 32 -3.02 26.83 53.47
CA LEU A 32 -4.11 25.88 53.31
C LEU A 32 -3.59 24.60 52.62
N PHE A 33 -3.70 23.50 53.36
CA PHE A 33 -3.42 22.17 52.81
C PHE A 33 -4.73 21.39 52.71
N ASN A 34 -5.07 20.97 51.47
CA ASN A 34 -6.26 20.17 51.28
C ASN A 34 -5.91 18.80 50.67
N ILE A 35 -6.52 17.76 51.19
CA ILE A 35 -6.51 16.40 50.64
C ILE A 35 -7.97 16.01 50.41
N GLY A 36 -8.30 15.65 49.20
CA GLY A 36 -9.63 15.18 48.82
C GLY A 36 -9.56 13.82 48.12
N VAL A 37 -10.43 12.91 48.55
CA VAL A 37 -10.70 11.66 47.82
C VAL A 37 -12.10 11.74 47.27
N SER A 38 -12.25 11.69 45.94
CA SER A 38 -13.56 11.63 45.33
C SER A 38 -13.80 10.27 44.67
N ILE A 39 -14.97 9.70 44.89
CA ILE A 39 -15.43 8.45 44.31
C ILE A 39 -16.67 8.76 43.48
N ASP A 40 -16.56 8.61 42.18
CA ASP A 40 -17.67 8.82 41.26
C ASP A 40 -18.17 7.46 40.73
N LEU A 41 -19.35 7.10 41.14
CA LEU A 41 -20.02 5.84 40.78
C LEU A 41 -21.32 6.17 40.03
N PRO A 42 -21.36 6.02 38.70
CA PRO A 42 -22.61 6.17 37.95
C PRO A 42 -23.57 5.02 38.30
N VAL A 43 -24.61 5.30 39.05
CA VAL A 43 -25.60 4.31 39.49
C VAL A 43 -26.51 3.89 38.33
N TYR A 44 -26.77 4.79 37.40
CA TYR A 44 -27.57 4.53 36.23
C TYR A 44 -27.08 5.32 35.01
N SER A 45 -26.72 4.62 33.93
CA SER A 45 -26.18 5.20 32.68
C SER A 45 -27.16 5.16 31.49
N GLY A 46 -28.45 4.94 31.75
CA GLY A 46 -29.48 4.93 30.68
C GLY A 46 -29.25 3.89 29.58
N GLY A 47 -28.60 2.76 29.90
CA GLY A 47 -28.27 1.74 28.89
C GLY A 47 -27.00 2.02 28.06
N ARG A 48 -26.27 3.14 28.32
CA ARG A 48 -25.08 3.52 27.58
C ARG A 48 -24.02 2.40 27.55
N VAL A 49 -23.69 1.81 28.70
CA VAL A 49 -22.69 0.74 28.82
C VAL A 49 -23.08 -0.49 27.98
N THR A 50 -24.36 -0.87 28.01
CA THR A 50 -24.85 -2.00 27.20
C THR A 50 -24.81 -1.69 25.72
N SER A 51 -25.11 -0.46 25.32
CA SER A 51 -25.05 -0.03 23.91
C SER A 51 -23.62 0.07 23.40
N GLU A 52 -22.70 0.59 24.21
CA GLU A 52 -21.27 0.62 23.90
C GLU A 52 -20.69 -0.80 23.76
N GLY A 53 -21.10 -1.73 24.63
CA GLY A 53 -20.72 -3.13 24.53
C GLY A 53 -21.21 -3.79 23.24
N LYS A 54 -22.48 -3.55 22.84
CA LYS A 54 -23.01 -4.03 21.56
C LYS A 54 -22.30 -3.38 20.37
N GLN A 55 -22.01 -2.09 20.45
CA GLN A 55 -21.26 -1.39 19.42
C GLN A 55 -19.87 -2.02 19.22
N ALA A 56 -19.13 -2.26 20.30
CA ALA A 56 -17.82 -2.91 20.24
C ALA A 56 -17.90 -4.32 19.64
N GLN A 57 -18.96 -5.08 19.99
CA GLN A 57 -19.21 -6.41 19.42
C GLN A 57 -19.45 -6.34 17.91
N TYR A 58 -20.28 -5.41 17.44
CA TYR A 58 -20.53 -5.24 16.00
C TYR A 58 -19.28 -4.75 15.26
N GLN A 59 -18.47 -3.87 15.86
CA GLN A 59 -17.19 -3.45 15.30
C GLN A 59 -16.20 -4.61 15.17
N TYR A 60 -16.16 -5.51 16.16
CA TYR A 60 -15.36 -6.74 16.06
C TYR A 60 -15.81 -7.64 14.92
N VAL A 61 -17.12 -7.84 14.78
CA VAL A 61 -17.67 -8.64 13.66
C VAL A 61 -17.36 -7.99 12.32
N ALA A 62 -17.52 -6.67 12.19
CA ALA A 62 -17.18 -5.94 10.97
C ALA A 62 -15.69 -6.12 10.62
N ALA A 63 -14.79 -5.89 11.57
CA ALA A 63 -13.34 -6.06 11.36
C ALA A 63 -12.97 -7.51 10.98
N SER A 64 -13.66 -8.49 11.54
CA SER A 64 -13.47 -9.91 11.18
C SER A 64 -13.91 -10.21 9.75
N GLN A 65 -15.03 -9.62 9.29
CA GLN A 65 -15.50 -9.76 7.89
C GLN A 65 -14.57 -9.01 6.91
N ASP A 66 -14.05 -7.85 7.28
CA ASP A 66 -13.08 -7.10 6.48
C ASP A 66 -11.78 -7.88 6.32
N LEU A 67 -11.30 -8.54 7.38
CA LEU A 67 -10.14 -9.43 7.30
C LEU A 67 -10.37 -10.59 6.32
N GLU A 68 -11.53 -11.26 6.43
CA GLU A 68 -11.87 -12.37 5.53
C GLU A 68 -11.99 -11.91 4.07
N SER A 69 -12.59 -10.72 3.84
CA SER A 69 -12.68 -10.12 2.51
C SER A 69 -11.28 -9.85 1.93
N THR A 70 -10.41 -9.21 2.72
CA THR A 70 -9.03 -8.92 2.34
C THR A 70 -8.25 -10.19 1.99
N TYR A 71 -8.41 -11.24 2.80
CA TYR A 71 -7.78 -12.54 2.55
C TYR A 71 -8.19 -13.13 1.19
N ARG A 72 -9.50 -13.12 0.91
CA ARG A 72 -10.04 -13.62 -0.38
C ARG A 72 -9.57 -12.77 -1.57
N ASP A 73 -9.48 -11.47 -1.40
CA ASP A 73 -9.01 -10.57 -2.44
C ASP A 73 -7.53 -10.80 -2.76
N VAL A 74 -6.69 -11.00 -1.75
CA VAL A 74 -5.28 -11.35 -1.95
C VAL A 74 -5.14 -12.69 -2.67
N GLU A 75 -5.90 -13.72 -2.24
CA GLU A 75 -5.87 -15.02 -2.88
C GLU A 75 -6.30 -14.96 -4.36
N LYS A 76 -7.39 -14.25 -4.64
CA LYS A 76 -7.90 -14.01 -6.00
C LYS A 76 -6.84 -13.29 -6.86
N ASN A 77 -6.21 -12.26 -6.30
CA ASN A 77 -5.19 -11.49 -6.99
C ASN A 77 -3.96 -12.35 -7.34
N ILE A 78 -3.46 -13.13 -6.39
CA ILE A 78 -2.32 -14.05 -6.61
C ILE A 78 -2.66 -15.08 -7.71
N ARG A 79 -3.87 -15.65 -7.69
CA ARG A 79 -4.32 -16.59 -8.73
C ARG A 79 -4.40 -15.92 -10.10
N ALA A 80 -4.90 -14.69 -10.18
CA ALA A 80 -4.96 -13.93 -11.43
C ALA A 80 -3.56 -13.65 -11.97
N ILE A 81 -2.63 -13.19 -11.14
CA ILE A 81 -1.24 -12.93 -11.54
C ILE A 81 -0.56 -14.22 -12.04
N ASN A 82 -0.77 -15.34 -11.35
CA ASN A 82 -0.20 -16.63 -11.78
C ASN A 82 -0.75 -17.07 -13.16
N ASN A 83 -2.03 -16.88 -13.40
CA ASN A 83 -2.62 -17.15 -14.70
C ASN A 83 -2.06 -16.22 -15.79
N ASN A 84 -1.85 -14.94 -15.47
CA ASN A 84 -1.21 -13.98 -16.38
C ASN A 84 0.21 -14.40 -16.74
N ILE A 85 1.00 -14.88 -15.78
CA ILE A 85 2.36 -15.39 -16.02
C ILE A 85 2.32 -16.58 -16.96
N ARG A 86 1.41 -17.55 -16.75
CA ARG A 86 1.27 -18.73 -17.63
C ARG A 86 0.85 -18.34 -19.05
N SER A 87 -0.09 -17.40 -19.16
CA SER A 87 -0.52 -16.86 -20.45
C SER A 87 0.63 -16.13 -21.16
N ALA A 88 1.39 -15.30 -20.43
CA ALA A 88 2.54 -14.60 -21.01
C ALA A 88 3.61 -15.54 -21.55
N ILE A 89 3.90 -16.66 -20.85
CA ILE A 89 4.83 -17.69 -21.34
C ILE A 89 4.32 -18.30 -22.66
N GLY A 90 3.02 -18.59 -22.75
CA GLY A 90 2.41 -19.09 -23.99
C GLY A 90 2.50 -18.08 -25.13
N SER A 91 2.23 -16.80 -24.82
CA SER A 91 2.33 -15.71 -25.79
C SER A 91 3.75 -15.50 -26.31
N ILE A 92 4.76 -15.57 -25.43
CA ILE A 92 6.18 -15.46 -25.83
C ILE A 92 6.53 -16.54 -26.84
N LYS A 93 6.19 -17.82 -26.57
CA LYS A 93 6.44 -18.91 -27.50
C LYS A 93 5.74 -18.71 -28.87
N ALA A 94 4.49 -18.24 -28.84
CA ALA A 94 3.74 -17.97 -30.05
C ALA A 94 4.36 -16.83 -30.87
N TYR A 95 4.77 -15.73 -30.21
CA TYR A 95 5.42 -14.60 -30.90
C TYR A 95 6.84 -14.92 -31.36
N GLU A 96 7.59 -15.77 -30.64
CA GLU A 96 8.88 -16.28 -31.14
C GLU A 96 8.69 -17.05 -32.48
N GLN A 97 7.69 -17.94 -32.53
CA GLN A 97 7.39 -18.68 -33.78
C GLN A 97 6.88 -17.73 -34.86
N SER A 98 6.05 -16.75 -34.52
CA SER A 98 5.56 -15.73 -35.47
C SER A 98 6.73 -14.92 -36.04
N LEU A 99 7.70 -14.51 -35.22
CA LEU A 99 8.90 -13.80 -35.69
C LEU A 99 9.74 -14.66 -36.64
N VAL A 100 9.92 -15.95 -36.35
CA VAL A 100 10.61 -16.88 -37.27
C VAL A 100 9.88 -16.94 -38.60
N SER A 101 8.55 -17.12 -38.57
CA SER A 101 7.76 -17.17 -39.82
C SER A 101 7.80 -15.86 -40.61
N ALA A 102 7.74 -14.70 -39.94
CA ALA A 102 7.83 -13.39 -40.58
C ALA A 102 9.21 -13.17 -41.25
N LYS A 103 10.31 -13.59 -40.59
CA LYS A 103 11.65 -13.53 -41.17
C LYS A 103 11.79 -14.41 -42.39
N SER A 104 11.28 -15.64 -42.35
CA SER A 104 11.31 -16.54 -43.51
C SER A 104 10.46 -16.01 -44.68
N ALA A 105 9.33 -15.37 -44.38
CA ALA A 105 8.50 -14.72 -45.39
C ALA A 105 9.21 -13.52 -46.03
N LEU A 106 9.90 -12.69 -45.25
CA LEU A 106 10.71 -11.58 -45.75
C LEU A 106 11.81 -12.11 -46.69
N GLU A 107 12.57 -13.11 -46.27
CA GLU A 107 13.64 -13.73 -47.07
C GLU A 107 13.09 -14.26 -48.42
N ALA A 108 11.95 -14.96 -48.40
CA ALA A 108 11.31 -15.46 -49.64
C ALA A 108 10.84 -14.30 -50.52
N THR A 109 10.36 -13.19 -49.94
CA THR A 109 9.92 -12.02 -50.69
C THR A 109 11.10 -11.27 -51.32
N GLU A 110 12.23 -11.15 -50.59
CA GLU A 110 13.48 -10.58 -51.12
C GLU A 110 14.04 -11.39 -52.28
N GLN A 111 14.04 -12.72 -52.18
CA GLN A 111 14.44 -13.60 -53.27
C GLN A 111 13.50 -13.46 -54.47
N GLY A 112 12.18 -13.36 -54.23
CA GLY A 112 11.20 -13.10 -55.28
C GLY A 112 11.39 -11.74 -55.98
N PHE A 113 11.80 -10.71 -55.22
CA PHE A 113 12.15 -9.40 -55.78
C PHE A 113 13.39 -9.48 -56.70
N MET A 114 14.44 -10.19 -56.25
CA MET A 114 15.67 -10.37 -57.05
C MET A 114 15.42 -11.02 -58.41
N VAL A 115 14.46 -11.96 -58.47
CA VAL A 115 14.09 -12.63 -59.75
C VAL A 115 12.95 -11.94 -60.47
N GLY A 116 12.48 -10.78 -59.99
CA GLY A 116 11.47 -9.95 -60.64
C GLY A 116 10.01 -10.44 -60.48
N THR A 117 9.74 -11.39 -59.58
CA THR A 117 8.37 -11.92 -59.31
C THR A 117 7.64 -11.20 -58.20
N ARG A 118 8.33 -10.34 -57.47
CA ARG A 118 7.80 -9.52 -56.37
C ARG A 118 8.17 -8.06 -56.55
N THR A 119 7.40 -7.16 -55.95
CA THR A 119 7.65 -5.71 -56.00
C THR A 119 8.41 -5.23 -54.76
N MET A 120 9.00 -4.03 -54.87
CA MET A 120 9.64 -3.38 -53.69
C MET A 120 8.63 -3.11 -52.54
N VAL A 121 7.36 -2.86 -52.89
CA VAL A 121 6.28 -2.69 -51.93
C VAL A 121 6.06 -3.97 -51.12
N ASP A 122 6.09 -5.15 -51.79
CA ASP A 122 5.96 -6.44 -51.09
C ASP A 122 7.11 -6.66 -50.08
N VAL A 123 8.34 -6.22 -50.41
CA VAL A 123 9.50 -6.31 -49.51
C VAL A 123 9.31 -5.38 -48.30
N LEU A 124 8.86 -4.15 -48.53
CA LEU A 124 8.59 -3.19 -47.45
C LEU A 124 7.50 -3.69 -46.50
N ASP A 125 6.41 -4.25 -47.05
CA ASP A 125 5.33 -4.82 -46.23
C ASP A 125 5.81 -6.03 -45.44
N SER A 126 6.62 -6.91 -46.01
CA SER A 126 7.21 -8.05 -45.32
C SER A 126 8.18 -7.60 -44.23
N THR A 127 8.96 -6.53 -44.46
CA THR A 127 9.86 -5.91 -43.50
C THR A 127 9.07 -5.33 -42.34
N GLN A 128 7.98 -4.60 -42.60
CA GLN A 128 7.09 -4.07 -41.56
C GLN A 128 6.52 -5.19 -40.67
N ASN A 129 6.12 -6.31 -41.27
CA ASN A 129 5.60 -7.48 -40.57
C ASN A 129 6.66 -8.09 -39.61
N VAL A 130 7.94 -8.14 -40.02
CA VAL A 130 9.03 -8.58 -39.13
C VAL A 130 9.18 -7.64 -37.91
N TYR A 131 9.22 -6.33 -38.14
CA TYR A 131 9.30 -5.36 -37.02
C TYR A 131 8.09 -5.43 -36.11
N GLN A 132 6.89 -5.61 -36.69
CA GLN A 132 5.68 -5.79 -35.87
C GLN A 132 5.74 -7.06 -35.01
N ALA A 133 6.20 -8.19 -35.59
CA ALA A 133 6.38 -9.44 -34.86
C ALA A 133 7.43 -9.29 -33.74
N GLN A 134 8.53 -8.58 -33.99
CA GLN A 134 9.57 -8.29 -33.03
C GLN A 134 9.05 -7.42 -31.88
N LYS A 135 8.28 -6.38 -32.21
CA LYS A 135 7.62 -5.53 -31.20
C LYS A 135 6.69 -6.35 -30.30
N ASN A 136 5.82 -7.18 -30.89
CA ASN A 136 4.88 -8.01 -30.14
C ASN A 136 5.61 -8.99 -29.21
N LEU A 137 6.73 -9.55 -29.63
CA LEU A 137 7.58 -10.41 -28.79
C LEU A 137 8.18 -9.63 -27.63
N SER A 138 8.69 -8.42 -27.86
CA SER A 138 9.23 -7.56 -26.81
C SER A 138 8.16 -7.19 -25.80
N ASP A 139 6.99 -6.78 -26.26
CA ASP A 139 5.85 -6.43 -25.41
C ASP A 139 5.43 -7.62 -24.51
N ALA A 140 5.40 -8.84 -25.07
CA ALA A 140 5.08 -10.05 -24.29
C ALA A 140 6.14 -10.36 -23.23
N ARG A 141 7.42 -10.16 -23.54
CA ARG A 141 8.53 -10.31 -22.57
C ARG A 141 8.43 -9.30 -21.43
N TYR A 142 8.13 -8.04 -21.74
CA TYR A 142 7.91 -7.02 -20.69
C TYR A 142 6.71 -7.36 -19.82
N GLN A 143 5.60 -7.82 -20.39
CA GLN A 143 4.42 -8.24 -19.60
C GLN A 143 4.73 -9.41 -18.66
N TYR A 144 5.54 -10.35 -19.10
CA TYR A 144 6.01 -11.45 -18.26
C TYR A 144 6.84 -10.95 -17.07
N ILE A 145 7.79 -10.04 -17.31
CA ILE A 145 8.63 -9.45 -16.26
C ILE A 145 7.76 -8.69 -15.25
N LEU A 146 6.86 -7.82 -15.74
CA LEU A 146 5.93 -7.08 -14.88
C LEU A 146 5.07 -8.00 -14.02
N SER A 147 4.53 -9.08 -14.62
CA SER A 147 3.71 -10.04 -13.87
C SER A 147 4.52 -10.77 -12.79
N ARG A 148 5.80 -11.05 -13.03
CA ARG A 148 6.70 -11.63 -12.01
C ARG A 148 6.96 -10.67 -10.85
N VAL A 149 7.21 -9.39 -11.13
CA VAL A 149 7.41 -8.35 -10.10
C VAL A 149 6.12 -8.16 -9.30
N GLN A 150 4.97 -8.11 -9.96
CA GLN A 150 3.66 -8.04 -9.30
C GLN A 150 3.39 -9.24 -8.39
N LEU A 151 3.80 -10.44 -8.78
CA LEU A 151 3.67 -11.63 -7.93
C LEU A 151 4.51 -11.48 -6.65
N LYS A 152 5.76 -11.05 -6.78
CA LYS A 152 6.64 -10.81 -5.62
C LYS A 152 6.11 -9.70 -4.72
N GLN A 153 5.53 -8.64 -5.28
CA GLN A 153 4.87 -7.59 -4.55
C GLN A 153 3.65 -8.12 -3.78
N ALA A 154 2.80 -8.90 -4.43
CA ALA A 154 1.59 -9.46 -3.81
C ALA A 154 1.90 -10.47 -2.69
N THR A 155 3.05 -11.15 -2.75
CA THR A 155 3.53 -12.07 -1.71
C THR A 155 4.40 -11.39 -0.64
N GLY A 156 4.68 -10.09 -0.79
CA GLY A 156 5.56 -9.35 0.13
C GLY A 156 7.03 -9.78 0.07
N SER A 157 7.44 -10.48 -0.99
CA SER A 157 8.81 -10.99 -1.17
C SER A 157 9.65 -10.16 -2.13
N LEU A 158 9.15 -8.99 -2.56
CA LEU A 158 9.88 -8.08 -3.44
C LEU A 158 11.06 -7.47 -2.69
N SER A 159 12.26 -7.62 -3.24
CA SER A 159 13.50 -7.05 -2.72
C SER A 159 14.14 -6.09 -3.71
N GLU A 160 15.04 -5.24 -3.21
CA GLU A 160 15.83 -4.33 -4.05
C GLU A 160 16.66 -5.10 -5.09
N GLN A 161 17.18 -6.27 -4.71
CA GLN A 161 17.93 -7.15 -5.60
C GLN A 161 17.12 -7.60 -6.82
N ASP A 162 15.83 -7.83 -6.66
CA ASP A 162 14.94 -8.22 -7.76
C ASP A 162 14.84 -7.14 -8.84
N ILE A 163 14.91 -5.87 -8.44
CA ILE A 163 14.86 -4.73 -9.36
C ILE A 163 16.18 -4.64 -10.13
N PHE A 164 17.32 -4.83 -9.45
CA PHE A 164 18.63 -4.88 -10.12
C PHE A 164 18.73 -6.05 -11.10
N ASP A 165 18.19 -7.22 -10.75
CA ASP A 165 18.18 -8.40 -11.64
C ASP A 165 17.34 -8.14 -12.91
N VAL A 166 16.22 -7.43 -12.78
CA VAL A 166 15.39 -7.01 -13.92
C VAL A 166 16.15 -6.02 -14.79
N ASP A 167 16.79 -5.01 -14.21
CA ASP A 167 17.57 -4.00 -14.96
C ASP A 167 18.73 -4.63 -15.70
N ALA A 168 19.51 -5.49 -15.05
CA ALA A 168 20.60 -6.25 -15.67
C ALA A 168 20.11 -7.18 -16.80
N GLY A 169 18.90 -7.72 -16.69
CA GLY A 169 18.25 -8.53 -17.71
C GLY A 169 17.83 -7.71 -18.94
N LEU A 170 17.34 -6.49 -18.73
CA LEU A 170 16.92 -5.57 -19.79
C LEU A 170 18.13 -5.05 -20.60
N THR A 171 19.24 -4.76 -19.96
CA THR A 171 20.46 -4.26 -20.63
C THR A 171 21.10 -5.27 -21.56
N ARG A 172 20.85 -6.58 -21.37
CA ARG A 172 21.37 -7.66 -22.24
C ARG A 172 20.56 -7.91 -23.50
N ILE A 173 19.40 -7.29 -23.65
CA ILE A 173 18.47 -7.52 -24.79
C ILE A 173 18.71 -6.49 -25.90
N TYR A 174 19.46 -5.44 -25.65
CA TYR A 174 19.94 -4.43 -26.58
C TYR A 174 21.44 -4.59 -26.84
#